data_571e40c149828e37bd926d6590ae6630
#
_entry.id   571e40c149828e37bd926d6590ae6630
#
_cell.length_a   1.000
_cell.length_b   1.000
_cell.length_c   1.000
_cell.angle_alpha   90.00
_cell.angle_beta   90.00
_cell.angle_gamma   90.00
#
_symmetry.space_group_name_H-M   'P 1'
#
loop_
_entity.id
_entity.type
_entity.pdbx_description
1 polymer ?
#
loop_
_entity_poly.entity_id
_entity_poly.type
_entity_poly.pdbx_seq_one_letter_code
_entity_poly.pdbx_strand_id
1 'polypeptide(L)'
;MKKIFFIVVTALWSVMQTLNAQIIDVRVKTEPFTHYWSVGVGAGRANEGLRAGWLEHLQLVKKNCGFRYVRMHGLFHDDMFVYFRKPDGKVVYNWQYIDELYDRMLAIGVKPFVELGFFPKDMAAENSKTQMWWKGYVSVDRNNFGKWHDLIKAFTQHIVDRYGINEVLTWYFEVWNEPNLTGTGGFFHGTKSDYFRLYKEAVTAIKSIDERLKVGGPATSNFIADHRHDGEILDHSQSRFYTQEEINKQQWKGVWIEDFLHYCEKENLPVDFIS
;
A
#
# COMPACT_ATOMS: atom_id res chain seq x y z
N MET A 1 34.19 13.49 -54.39
CA MET A 1 33.25 12.42 -54.73
C MET A 1 33.18 11.33 -53.66
N LYS A 2 34.27 10.79 -53.12
CA LYS A 2 34.23 9.70 -52.10
C LYS A 2 33.51 10.10 -50.76
N LYS A 3 33.63 11.34 -50.28
CA LYS A 3 32.96 11.79 -49.03
C LYS A 3 31.44 11.96 -49.17
N ILE A 4 30.96 12.37 -50.34
CA ILE A 4 29.53 12.52 -50.61
C ILE A 4 28.86 11.15 -50.71
N PHE A 5 29.54 10.18 -51.31
CA PHE A 5 29.05 8.82 -51.42
C PHE A 5 28.89 8.13 -50.05
N PHE A 6 29.82 8.40 -49.12
CA PHE A 6 29.76 7.84 -47.76
C PHE A 6 28.60 8.45 -46.94
N ILE A 7 28.32 9.76 -47.09
CA ILE A 7 27.21 10.43 -46.42
C ILE A 7 25.85 9.95 -46.93
N VAL A 8 25.74 9.70 -48.23
CA VAL A 8 24.50 9.18 -48.84
C VAL A 8 24.25 7.73 -48.42
N VAL A 9 25.29 6.89 -48.31
CA VAL A 9 25.16 5.50 -47.87
C VAL A 9 24.79 5.42 -46.35
N THR A 10 25.37 6.27 -45.51
CA THR A 10 24.98 6.34 -44.08
C THR A 10 23.60 6.91 -43.89
N ALA A 11 23.17 7.88 -44.67
CA ALA A 11 21.80 8.41 -44.61
C ALA A 11 20.76 7.37 -45.09
N LEU A 12 21.07 6.60 -46.11
CA LEU A 12 20.23 5.48 -46.57
C LEU A 12 20.19 4.32 -45.58
N TRP A 13 21.27 4.06 -44.83
CA TRP A 13 21.30 3.02 -43.79
C TRP A 13 20.50 3.42 -42.53
N SER A 14 20.48 4.70 -42.18
CA SER A 14 19.64 5.19 -41.07
C SER A 14 18.14 5.24 -41.42
N VAL A 15 17.76 5.27 -42.68
CA VAL A 15 16.36 5.17 -43.13
C VAL A 15 15.90 3.71 -43.25
N MET A 16 16.82 2.75 -43.29
CA MET A 16 16.53 1.30 -43.32
C MET A 16 16.41 0.68 -41.89
N GLN A 17 16.36 1.46 -40.83
CA GLN A 17 15.83 0.93 -39.59
C GLN A 17 14.34 0.66 -39.84
N THR A 18 14.03 -0.58 -40.06
CA THR A 18 12.64 -1.05 -40.16
C THR A 18 11.88 -0.53 -38.97
N LEU A 19 11.05 0.46 -39.17
CA LEU A 19 9.95 0.76 -38.28
C LEU A 19 9.12 -0.53 -38.23
N ASN A 20 9.33 -1.36 -37.24
CA ASN A 20 8.44 -2.47 -36.94
C ASN A 20 7.10 -1.86 -36.48
N ALA A 21 6.34 -1.37 -37.46
CA ALA A 21 4.97 -0.96 -37.20
C ALA A 21 4.18 -2.22 -36.81
N GLN A 22 3.74 -2.29 -35.59
CA GLN A 22 2.86 -3.35 -35.14
C GLN A 22 1.49 -3.13 -35.79
N ILE A 23 1.10 -4.03 -36.69
CA ILE A 23 -0.22 -4.00 -37.32
C ILE A 23 -1.18 -4.74 -36.39
N ILE A 24 -2.17 -4.02 -35.86
CA ILE A 24 -3.26 -4.63 -35.10
C ILE A 24 -4.44 -4.83 -36.06
N ASP A 25 -4.72 -6.07 -36.40
CA ASP A 25 -5.92 -6.39 -37.21
C ASP A 25 -7.12 -6.63 -36.28
N VAL A 26 -7.96 -5.62 -36.16
CA VAL A 26 -9.16 -5.65 -35.30
C VAL A 26 -10.24 -6.64 -35.76
N ARG A 27 -10.09 -7.23 -36.94
CA ARG A 27 -11.03 -8.22 -37.49
C ARG A 27 -10.70 -9.64 -37.03
N VAL A 28 -9.48 -9.86 -36.56
CA VAL A 28 -9.06 -11.17 -36.05
C VAL A 28 -9.72 -11.40 -34.68
N LYS A 29 -10.53 -12.43 -34.59
CA LYS A 29 -11.05 -12.89 -33.31
C LYS A 29 -9.94 -13.54 -32.52
N THR A 30 -9.62 -12.96 -31.37
CA THR A 30 -8.65 -13.48 -30.41
C THR A 30 -9.40 -14.03 -29.19
N GLU A 31 -8.64 -14.58 -28.25
CA GLU A 31 -9.16 -14.98 -26.94
C GLU A 31 -9.81 -13.77 -26.22
N PRO A 32 -10.83 -14.01 -25.38
CA PRO A 32 -11.45 -12.93 -24.61
C PRO A 32 -10.42 -12.17 -23.79
N PHE A 33 -10.39 -10.85 -23.94
CA PHE A 33 -9.52 -9.99 -23.16
C PHE A 33 -10.08 -9.82 -21.74
N THR A 34 -9.45 -10.47 -20.78
CA THR A 34 -9.83 -10.35 -19.38
C THR A 34 -9.47 -8.96 -18.86
N HIS A 35 -10.44 -8.25 -18.32
CA HIS A 35 -10.31 -6.88 -17.82
C HIS A 35 -9.63 -6.85 -16.43
N TYR A 36 -8.37 -7.22 -16.36
CA TYR A 36 -7.61 -7.26 -15.08
C TYR A 36 -7.59 -5.92 -14.37
N TRP A 37 -7.53 -4.80 -15.09
CA TRP A 37 -7.57 -3.46 -14.53
C TRP A 37 -8.86 -3.15 -13.77
N SER A 38 -9.95 -3.85 -14.01
CA SER A 38 -11.22 -3.65 -13.34
C SER A 38 -11.33 -4.37 -11.99
N VAL A 39 -10.26 -5.03 -11.53
CA VAL A 39 -10.26 -5.69 -10.22
C VAL A 39 -10.31 -4.66 -9.12
N GLY A 40 -9.47 -3.64 -9.16
CA GLY A 40 -9.39 -2.62 -8.13
C GLY A 40 -8.93 -1.27 -8.66
N VAL A 41 -9.16 -0.24 -7.89
CA VAL A 41 -8.73 1.13 -8.16
C VAL A 41 -8.32 1.83 -6.87
N GLY A 42 -7.26 2.63 -6.93
CA GLY A 42 -6.89 3.56 -5.85
C GLY A 42 -7.74 4.83 -5.91
N ALA A 43 -8.14 5.35 -4.77
CA ALA A 43 -9.08 6.47 -4.69
C ALA A 43 -8.81 7.46 -3.55
N GLY A 44 -7.59 7.97 -3.47
CA GLY A 44 -7.22 9.00 -2.51
C GLY A 44 -7.32 8.56 -1.05
N ARG A 45 -7.90 9.38 -0.19
CA ARG A 45 -8.01 9.14 1.26
C ARG A 45 -9.39 8.66 1.68
N ALA A 46 -9.46 7.88 2.76
CA ALA A 46 -10.71 7.39 3.33
C ALA A 46 -11.67 8.53 3.70
N ASN A 47 -11.17 9.62 4.30
CA ASN A 47 -11.97 10.80 4.63
C ASN A 47 -12.64 11.44 3.39
N GLU A 48 -12.00 11.40 2.23
CA GLU A 48 -12.58 11.94 0.99
C GLU A 48 -13.77 11.11 0.52
N GLY A 49 -13.78 9.83 0.82
CA GLY A 49 -14.87 8.91 0.51
C GLY A 49 -16.17 9.21 1.26
N LEU A 50 -16.12 10.04 2.31
CA LEU A 50 -17.31 10.49 3.05
C LEU A 50 -18.08 11.61 2.33
N ARG A 51 -17.52 12.19 1.25
CA ARG A 51 -18.16 13.26 0.50
C ARG A 51 -19.23 12.70 -0.43
N ALA A 52 -20.39 13.33 -0.48
CA ALA A 52 -21.50 12.94 -1.33
C ALA A 52 -21.09 12.82 -2.81
N GLY A 53 -20.43 13.82 -3.36
CA GLY A 53 -19.98 13.81 -4.75
C GLY A 53 -18.95 12.70 -5.05
N TRP A 54 -18.12 12.29 -4.09
CA TRP A 54 -17.20 11.16 -4.26
C TRP A 54 -17.96 9.84 -4.46
N LEU A 55 -19.01 9.61 -3.68
CA LEU A 55 -19.84 8.42 -3.79
C LEU A 55 -20.62 8.35 -5.10
N GLU A 56 -21.12 9.49 -5.58
CA GLU A 56 -21.77 9.60 -6.89
C GLU A 56 -20.78 9.25 -8.02
N HIS A 57 -19.55 9.76 -7.94
CA HIS A 57 -18.49 9.41 -8.89
C HIS A 57 -18.11 7.93 -8.80
N LEU A 58 -18.03 7.35 -7.61
CA LEU A 58 -17.74 5.92 -7.45
C LEU A 58 -18.83 5.07 -8.11
N GLN A 59 -20.09 5.43 -7.93
CA GLN A 59 -21.21 4.72 -8.57
C GLN A 59 -21.11 4.77 -10.10
N LEU A 60 -20.76 5.93 -10.65
CA LEU A 60 -20.56 6.11 -12.09
C LEU A 60 -19.38 5.28 -12.60
N VAL A 61 -18.26 5.31 -11.91
CA VAL A 61 -17.07 4.56 -12.26
C VAL A 61 -17.31 3.06 -12.14
N LYS A 62 -17.98 2.60 -11.08
CA LYS A 62 -18.38 1.21 -10.93
C LYS A 62 -19.24 0.74 -12.10
N LYS A 63 -20.23 1.53 -12.50
CA LYS A 63 -21.13 1.22 -13.62
C LYS A 63 -20.38 1.09 -14.95
N ASN A 64 -19.42 1.99 -15.22
CA ASN A 64 -18.78 2.07 -16.52
C ASN A 64 -17.49 1.24 -16.64
N CYS A 65 -16.75 1.06 -15.53
CA CYS A 65 -15.45 0.38 -15.51
C CYS A 65 -15.50 -1.00 -14.81
N GLY A 66 -16.53 -1.25 -14.01
CA GLY A 66 -16.74 -2.56 -13.38
C GLY A 66 -15.83 -2.84 -12.18
N PHE A 67 -15.17 -1.84 -11.59
CA PHE A 67 -14.30 -2.04 -10.43
C PHE A 67 -15.00 -2.79 -9.30
N ARG A 68 -14.26 -3.74 -8.71
CA ARG A 68 -14.75 -4.55 -7.59
C ARG A 68 -14.24 -4.09 -6.25
N TYR A 69 -13.02 -3.54 -6.21
CA TYR A 69 -12.35 -3.06 -5.00
C TYR A 69 -11.93 -1.62 -5.15
N VAL A 70 -11.96 -0.89 -4.03
CA VAL A 70 -11.37 0.44 -3.90
C VAL A 70 -10.36 0.42 -2.75
N ARG A 71 -9.13 0.88 -3.03
CA ARG A 71 -8.05 1.07 -2.07
C ARG A 71 -7.96 2.55 -1.73
N MET A 72 -7.90 2.87 -0.46
CA MET A 72 -7.84 4.24 0.04
C MET A 72 -6.80 4.37 1.15
N HIS A 73 -6.02 5.43 1.09
CA HIS A 73 -5.08 5.77 2.16
C HIS A 73 -5.78 6.26 3.42
N GLY A 74 -5.09 6.14 4.54
CA GLY A 74 -5.41 6.91 5.74
C GLY A 74 -6.68 6.53 6.46
N LEU A 75 -6.97 5.24 6.51
CA LEU A 75 -8.11 4.70 7.25
C LEU A 75 -8.07 5.09 8.74
N PHE A 76 -6.86 5.19 9.31
CA PHE A 76 -6.66 5.53 10.72
C PHE A 76 -6.13 6.95 10.95
N HIS A 77 -6.20 7.82 9.94
CA HIS A 77 -5.91 9.24 10.11
C HIS A 77 -6.80 9.85 11.21
N ASP A 78 -6.29 10.84 11.93
CA ASP A 78 -7.05 11.48 13.01
C ASP A 78 -8.37 12.11 12.53
N ASP A 79 -8.50 12.48 11.24
CA ASP A 79 -9.74 13.00 10.66
C ASP A 79 -10.79 11.92 10.32
N MET A 80 -10.45 10.64 10.48
CA MET A 80 -11.41 9.53 10.51
C MET A 80 -11.94 9.25 11.91
N PHE A 81 -11.45 9.95 12.93
CA PHE A 81 -11.89 9.87 14.31
C PHE A 81 -11.93 8.45 14.90
N VAL A 82 -10.98 7.61 14.51
CA VAL A 82 -10.95 6.20 14.91
C VAL A 82 -10.41 6.00 16.32
N TYR A 83 -9.37 6.74 16.69
CA TYR A 83 -8.59 6.51 17.90
C TYR A 83 -8.63 7.70 18.84
N PHE A 84 -9.04 7.47 20.07
CA PHE A 84 -9.07 8.49 21.11
C PHE A 84 -8.47 7.96 22.41
N ARG A 85 -7.69 8.81 23.07
CA ARG A 85 -7.27 8.58 24.42
C ARG A 85 -8.01 9.54 25.35
N LYS A 86 -8.72 8.98 26.33
CA LYS A 86 -9.37 9.76 27.38
C LYS A 86 -8.35 10.33 28.36
N PRO A 87 -8.71 11.35 29.17
CA PRO A 87 -7.81 11.91 30.18
C PRO A 87 -7.32 10.88 31.22
N ASP A 88 -8.10 9.82 31.47
CA ASP A 88 -7.72 8.69 32.32
C ASP A 88 -6.77 7.70 31.70
N GLY A 89 -6.34 7.96 30.44
CA GLY A 89 -5.43 7.13 29.65
C GLY A 89 -6.12 5.99 28.89
N LYS A 90 -7.42 5.77 29.09
CA LYS A 90 -8.16 4.71 28.41
C LYS A 90 -8.34 5.02 26.93
N VAL A 91 -8.01 4.06 26.08
CA VAL A 91 -8.24 4.12 24.63
C VAL A 91 -9.71 3.80 24.34
N VAL A 92 -10.29 4.57 23.40
CA VAL A 92 -11.62 4.35 22.82
C VAL A 92 -11.51 4.36 21.31
N TYR A 93 -12.09 3.39 20.70
CA TYR A 93 -12.23 3.32 19.23
C TYR A 93 -13.62 3.81 18.82
N ASN A 94 -13.66 4.58 17.72
CA ASN A 94 -14.91 5.02 17.11
C ASN A 94 -14.88 4.64 15.63
N TRP A 95 -15.85 3.86 15.21
CA TRP A 95 -15.90 3.31 13.85
C TRP A 95 -16.87 4.05 12.94
N GLN A 96 -17.57 5.06 13.43
CA GLN A 96 -18.69 5.72 12.75
C GLN A 96 -18.37 6.13 11.31
N TYR A 97 -17.21 6.73 11.06
CA TYR A 97 -16.85 7.17 9.72
C TYR A 97 -16.41 6.00 8.81
N ILE A 98 -15.77 5.00 9.38
CA ILE A 98 -15.44 3.77 8.63
C ILE A 98 -16.73 3.04 8.26
N ASP A 99 -17.66 2.91 9.18
CA ASP A 99 -18.96 2.29 8.95
C ASP A 99 -19.72 3.01 7.83
N GLU A 100 -19.84 4.33 7.92
CA GLU A 100 -20.51 5.15 6.90
C GLU A 100 -19.87 4.97 5.52
N LEU A 101 -18.53 4.96 5.44
CA LEU A 101 -17.81 4.77 4.20
C LEU A 101 -18.05 3.37 3.61
N TYR A 102 -17.87 2.33 4.43
CA TYR A 102 -17.94 0.95 3.96
C TYR A 102 -19.38 0.51 3.66
N ASP A 103 -20.36 0.95 4.45
CA ASP A 103 -21.78 0.72 4.18
C ASP A 103 -22.16 1.24 2.79
N ARG A 104 -21.75 2.46 2.46
CA ARG A 104 -22.02 3.08 1.16
C ARG A 104 -21.26 2.43 0.02
N MET A 105 -20.01 2.04 0.21
CA MET A 105 -19.22 1.31 -0.79
C MET A 105 -19.90 -0.03 -1.11
N LEU A 106 -20.29 -0.78 -0.08
CA LEU A 106 -20.97 -2.07 -0.25
C LEU A 106 -22.34 -1.92 -0.91
N ALA A 107 -23.09 -0.87 -0.57
CA ALA A 107 -24.38 -0.56 -1.24
C ALA A 107 -24.21 -0.27 -2.75
N ILE A 108 -23.07 0.30 -3.16
CA ILE A 108 -22.71 0.50 -4.57
C ILE A 108 -22.23 -0.81 -5.22
N GLY A 109 -21.95 -1.84 -4.45
CA GLY A 109 -21.39 -3.12 -4.91
C GLY A 109 -19.87 -3.08 -5.12
N VAL A 110 -19.16 -2.24 -4.35
CA VAL A 110 -17.71 -2.13 -4.33
C VAL A 110 -17.21 -2.51 -2.94
N LYS A 111 -16.16 -3.31 -2.88
CA LYS A 111 -15.57 -3.78 -1.63
C LYS A 111 -14.32 -2.97 -1.27
N PRO A 112 -14.00 -2.81 0.02
CA PRO A 112 -12.73 -2.24 0.42
C PRO A 112 -11.57 -3.21 0.11
N PHE A 113 -10.49 -2.67 -0.44
CA PHE A 113 -9.15 -3.20 -0.35
C PHE A 113 -8.49 -2.41 0.78
N VAL A 114 -8.41 -3.01 1.95
CA VAL A 114 -8.13 -2.29 3.19
C VAL A 114 -6.65 -2.01 3.33
N GLU A 115 -6.21 -0.77 3.11
CA GLU A 115 -4.88 -0.32 3.50
C GLU A 115 -4.88 0.05 4.98
N LEU A 116 -4.10 -0.69 5.77
CA LEU A 116 -3.92 -0.43 7.20
C LEU A 116 -2.87 0.65 7.38
N GLY A 117 -3.31 1.88 7.49
CA GLY A 117 -2.44 3.07 7.60
C GLY A 117 -3.28 4.36 7.69
N PHE A 118 -2.70 5.52 8.04
CA PHE A 118 -1.41 5.65 8.68
C PHE A 118 -1.61 5.73 10.20
N PHE A 119 -0.55 5.98 10.98
CA PHE A 119 -0.75 6.03 12.43
C PHE A 119 -1.68 7.16 12.85
N PRO A 120 -2.57 6.96 13.84
CA PRO A 120 -3.08 8.05 14.66
C PRO A 120 -1.92 8.79 15.33
N LYS A 121 -2.07 10.10 15.54
CA LYS A 121 -1.04 10.93 16.18
C LYS A 121 -0.49 10.33 17.47
N ASP A 122 -1.38 9.79 18.28
CA ASP A 122 -1.06 9.24 19.61
C ASP A 122 -0.25 7.91 19.57
N MET A 123 -0.11 7.32 18.38
CA MET A 123 0.72 6.13 18.16
C MET A 123 2.05 6.43 17.49
N ALA A 124 2.14 7.57 16.81
CA ALA A 124 3.33 7.97 16.09
C ALA A 124 4.40 8.54 17.04
N ALA A 125 5.64 8.57 16.57
CA ALA A 125 6.71 9.29 17.26
C ALA A 125 6.35 10.78 17.43
N GLU A 126 6.82 11.39 18.53
CA GLU A 126 6.45 12.76 18.91
C GLU A 126 6.65 13.79 17.78
N ASN A 127 7.75 13.66 17.03
CA ASN A 127 8.08 14.55 15.91
C ASN A 127 7.67 13.98 14.54
N SER A 128 6.65 13.13 14.50
CA SER A 128 6.23 12.49 13.27
C SER A 128 5.83 13.50 12.21
N LYS A 129 6.30 13.26 10.97
CA LYS A 129 5.77 13.92 9.79
C LYS A 129 4.37 13.43 9.48
N THR A 130 3.61 14.25 8.75
CA THR A 130 2.29 13.88 8.24
C THR A 130 2.36 13.70 6.73
N GLN A 131 1.57 12.75 6.21
CA GLN A 131 1.42 12.49 4.79
C GLN A 131 -0.05 12.54 4.38
N MET A 132 -0.28 12.61 3.09
CA MET A 132 -1.62 12.70 2.51
C MET A 132 -2.40 13.87 3.10
N TRP A 133 -1.85 15.08 2.92
CA TRP A 133 -2.34 16.39 3.35
C TRP A 133 -2.03 16.73 4.81
N TRP A 134 -2.54 16.02 5.75
CA TRP A 134 -2.29 16.10 7.20
C TRP A 134 -3.03 14.95 7.89
N LYS A 135 -2.84 14.82 9.20
CA LYS A 135 -3.57 13.82 10.03
C LYS A 135 -3.13 12.36 9.84
N GLY A 136 -2.28 12.04 8.87
CA GLY A 136 -1.68 10.75 8.71
C GLY A 136 -0.21 10.76 9.13
N TYR A 137 0.13 10.11 10.22
CA TYR A 137 1.48 10.15 10.79
C TYR A 137 2.26 8.91 10.38
N VAL A 138 3.52 9.11 9.98
CA VAL A 138 4.32 8.07 9.30
C VAL A 138 5.58 7.67 10.04
N SER A 139 5.89 8.31 11.19
CA SER A 139 7.09 7.99 11.96
C SER A 139 6.78 6.98 13.05
N VAL A 140 7.57 5.91 13.09
CA VAL A 140 7.40 4.81 14.03
C VAL A 140 7.82 5.22 15.45
N ASP A 141 6.96 4.95 16.43
CA ASP A 141 7.35 4.81 17.83
C ASP A 141 7.38 3.32 18.20
N ARG A 142 8.56 2.79 18.44
CA ARG A 142 8.77 1.37 18.76
C ARG A 142 8.07 0.91 20.04
N ASN A 143 7.71 1.84 20.93
CA ASN A 143 6.96 1.54 22.14
C ASN A 143 5.47 1.30 21.86
N ASN A 144 4.98 1.67 20.69
CA ASN A 144 3.57 1.66 20.34
C ASN A 144 3.15 0.49 19.42
N PHE A 145 4.02 -0.46 19.13
CA PHE A 145 3.65 -1.63 18.32
C PHE A 145 2.48 -2.44 18.96
N GLY A 146 2.44 -2.56 20.28
CA GLY A 146 1.29 -3.18 20.97
C GLY A 146 -0.02 -2.42 20.76
N LYS A 147 0.02 -1.08 20.75
CA LYS A 147 -1.19 -0.28 20.45
C LYS A 147 -1.64 -0.45 18.99
N TRP A 148 -0.69 -0.61 18.06
CA TRP A 148 -0.99 -0.93 16.68
C TRP A 148 -1.69 -2.29 16.57
N HIS A 149 -1.15 -3.32 17.23
CA HIS A 149 -1.79 -4.63 17.31
C HIS A 149 -3.23 -4.52 17.80
N ASP A 150 -3.44 -3.82 18.92
CA ASP A 150 -4.76 -3.68 19.55
C ASP A 150 -5.75 -2.94 18.64
N LEU A 151 -5.30 -1.88 17.94
CA LEU A 151 -6.13 -1.14 16.98
C LEU A 151 -6.56 -2.06 15.82
N ILE A 152 -5.60 -2.79 15.22
CA ILE A 152 -5.89 -3.69 14.10
C ILE A 152 -6.83 -4.81 14.52
N LYS A 153 -6.61 -5.38 15.70
CA LYS A 153 -7.49 -6.42 16.25
C LYS A 153 -8.91 -5.91 16.47
N ALA A 154 -9.03 -4.75 17.13
CA ALA A 154 -10.33 -4.13 17.40
C ALA A 154 -11.07 -3.76 16.10
N PHE A 155 -10.37 -3.21 15.12
CA PHE A 155 -10.91 -2.90 13.81
C PHE A 155 -11.40 -4.18 13.08
N THR A 156 -10.57 -5.21 13.05
CA THR A 156 -10.91 -6.47 12.38
C THR A 156 -12.13 -7.13 13.03
N GLN A 157 -12.18 -7.18 14.36
CA GLN A 157 -13.33 -7.70 15.08
C GLN A 157 -14.59 -6.89 14.75
N HIS A 158 -14.50 -5.56 14.77
CA HIS A 158 -15.63 -4.67 14.49
C HIS A 158 -16.23 -4.92 13.09
N ILE A 159 -15.39 -4.98 12.06
CA ILE A 159 -15.89 -5.20 10.68
C ILE A 159 -16.46 -6.61 10.48
N VAL A 160 -15.90 -7.61 11.16
CA VAL A 160 -16.46 -8.98 11.14
C VAL A 160 -17.81 -9.01 11.83
N ASP A 161 -17.96 -8.36 12.98
CA ASP A 161 -19.22 -8.28 13.72
C ASP A 161 -20.30 -7.52 12.92
N ARG A 162 -19.89 -6.46 12.18
CA ARG A 162 -20.82 -5.63 11.41
C ARG A 162 -21.25 -6.25 10.08
N TYR A 163 -20.29 -6.75 9.29
CA TYR A 163 -20.55 -7.21 7.92
C TYR A 163 -20.67 -8.72 7.80
N GLY A 164 -20.31 -9.45 8.84
CA GLY A 164 -20.25 -10.90 8.85
C GLY A 164 -18.97 -11.44 8.23
N ILE A 165 -18.50 -12.57 8.76
CA ILE A 165 -17.24 -13.18 8.33
C ILE A 165 -17.22 -13.53 6.84
N ASN A 166 -18.32 -14.01 6.26
CA ASN A 166 -18.39 -14.39 4.86
C ASN A 166 -18.15 -13.22 3.90
N GLU A 167 -18.61 -12.01 4.25
CA GLU A 167 -18.31 -10.80 3.48
C GLU A 167 -16.84 -10.41 3.65
N VAL A 168 -16.34 -10.34 4.88
CA VAL A 168 -14.98 -9.88 5.17
C VAL A 168 -13.90 -10.83 4.63
N LEU A 169 -14.17 -12.13 4.52
CA LEU A 169 -13.29 -13.11 3.84
C LEU A 169 -13.05 -12.79 2.35
N THR A 170 -13.90 -11.96 1.75
CA THR A 170 -13.71 -11.54 0.36
C THR A 170 -12.79 -10.31 0.24
N TRP A 171 -12.45 -9.64 1.34
CA TRP A 171 -11.62 -8.46 1.36
C TRP A 171 -10.13 -8.82 1.43
N TYR A 172 -9.27 -7.80 1.24
CA TYR A 172 -7.82 -7.89 1.38
C TYR A 172 -7.36 -6.85 2.39
N PHE A 173 -6.44 -7.24 3.26
CA PHE A 173 -5.83 -6.37 4.27
C PHE A 173 -4.37 -6.16 3.91
N GLU A 174 -4.04 -4.99 3.44
CA GLU A 174 -2.70 -4.59 3.08
C GLU A 174 -2.07 -3.78 4.20
N VAL A 175 -0.90 -4.20 4.65
CA VAL A 175 -0.22 -3.52 5.76
C VAL A 175 0.61 -2.38 5.23
N TRP A 176 0.13 -1.14 5.47
CA TRP A 176 0.80 0.11 5.13
C TRP A 176 0.77 0.46 3.63
N ASN A 177 1.54 1.52 3.26
CA ASN A 177 1.78 2.00 1.90
C ASN A 177 3.22 2.44 1.74
N GLU A 178 3.90 1.92 0.72
CA GLU A 178 5.24 2.31 0.30
C GLU A 178 6.27 2.47 1.45
N PRO A 179 6.45 1.44 2.30
CA PRO A 179 7.33 1.53 3.45
C PRO A 179 8.82 1.67 3.09
N ASN A 180 9.17 1.43 1.84
CA ASN A 180 10.50 1.63 1.29
C ASN A 180 10.79 3.11 0.93
N LEU A 181 9.77 3.96 0.85
CA LEU A 181 9.95 5.41 0.71
C LEU A 181 10.06 6.05 2.08
N THR A 182 11.28 6.36 2.49
CA THR A 182 11.62 7.05 3.74
C THR A 182 12.07 8.47 3.47
N GLY A 183 12.31 9.26 4.52
CA GLY A 183 12.80 10.63 4.39
C GLY A 183 11.71 11.67 4.07
N THR A 184 12.12 12.80 3.48
CA THR A 184 11.20 13.92 3.21
C THR A 184 10.20 13.54 2.12
N GLY A 185 8.92 13.52 2.47
CA GLY A 185 7.84 13.12 1.56
C GLY A 185 7.62 11.60 1.47
N GLY A 186 8.39 10.80 2.19
CA GLY A 186 8.20 9.35 2.26
C GLY A 186 7.02 8.95 3.14
N PHE A 187 6.53 7.73 2.94
CA PHE A 187 5.36 7.23 3.63
C PHE A 187 5.66 6.43 4.91
N PHE A 188 6.93 6.16 5.20
CA PHE A 188 7.32 5.40 6.39
C PHE A 188 8.67 5.91 6.93
N HIS A 189 8.68 6.40 8.16
CA HIS A 189 9.89 6.82 8.86
C HIS A 189 10.22 5.80 9.94
N GLY A 190 10.76 4.71 9.51
CA GLY A 190 11.26 3.59 10.27
C GLY A 190 12.27 2.80 9.44
N THR A 191 12.88 1.81 10.06
CA THR A 191 13.75 0.86 9.36
C THR A 191 12.91 -0.24 8.71
N LYS A 192 13.53 -1.05 7.85
CA LYS A 192 12.94 -2.27 7.32
C LYS A 192 12.49 -3.22 8.44
N SER A 193 13.30 -3.38 9.49
CA SER A 193 12.94 -4.15 10.68
C SER A 193 11.71 -3.59 11.40
N ASP A 194 11.55 -2.26 11.44
CA ASP A 194 10.37 -1.64 12.03
C ASP A 194 9.10 -1.98 11.23
N TYR A 195 9.19 -1.94 9.90
CA TYR A 195 8.07 -2.36 9.04
C TYR A 195 7.75 -3.85 9.21
N PHE A 196 8.76 -4.70 9.24
CA PHE A 196 8.55 -6.13 9.43
C PHE A 196 7.85 -6.42 10.76
N ARG A 197 8.22 -5.70 11.80
CA ARG A 197 7.52 -5.78 13.08
C ARG A 197 6.09 -5.25 12.98
N LEU A 198 5.88 -4.12 12.29
CA LEU A 198 4.53 -3.58 12.06
C LEU A 198 3.63 -4.61 11.37
N TYR A 199 4.17 -5.28 10.35
CA TYR A 199 3.48 -6.38 9.66
C TYR A 199 3.14 -7.53 10.61
N LYS A 200 4.12 -7.99 11.41
CA LYS A 200 3.93 -9.06 12.39
C LYS A 200 2.76 -8.73 13.33
N GLU A 201 2.74 -7.54 13.89
CA GLU A 201 1.66 -7.12 14.80
C GLU A 201 0.30 -7.08 14.07
N ALA A 202 0.25 -6.59 12.84
CA ALA A 202 -0.98 -6.53 12.07
C ALA A 202 -1.49 -7.93 11.68
N VAL A 203 -0.62 -8.79 11.12
CA VAL A 203 -1.04 -10.11 10.67
C VAL A 203 -1.48 -10.99 11.83
N THR A 204 -0.77 -10.94 12.96
CA THR A 204 -1.15 -11.71 14.16
C THR A 204 -2.48 -11.24 14.74
N ALA A 205 -2.73 -9.92 14.75
CA ALA A 205 -4.00 -9.34 15.17
C ALA A 205 -5.17 -9.83 14.29
N ILE A 206 -5.03 -9.75 12.97
CA ILE A 206 -6.08 -10.14 12.02
C ILE A 206 -6.34 -11.64 12.07
N LYS A 207 -5.27 -12.46 12.02
CA LYS A 207 -5.38 -13.93 12.06
C LYS A 207 -5.92 -14.45 13.39
N SER A 208 -5.80 -13.68 14.48
CA SER A 208 -6.42 -14.04 15.77
C SER A 208 -7.95 -13.94 15.75
N ILE A 209 -8.54 -13.22 14.81
CA ILE A 209 -10.00 -13.12 14.62
C ILE A 209 -10.49 -14.27 13.73
N ASP A 210 -9.84 -14.47 12.58
CA ASP A 210 -10.08 -15.63 11.71
C ASP A 210 -8.84 -15.87 10.82
N GLU A 211 -8.31 -17.07 10.84
CA GLU A 211 -7.10 -17.46 10.11
C GLU A 211 -7.24 -17.37 8.58
N ARG A 212 -8.46 -17.40 8.07
CA ARG A 212 -8.78 -17.34 6.62
C ARG A 212 -8.76 -15.90 6.06
N LEU A 213 -8.73 -14.87 6.90
CA LEU A 213 -8.64 -13.46 6.46
C LEU A 213 -7.34 -13.23 5.70
N LYS A 214 -7.40 -12.53 4.56
CA LYS A 214 -6.27 -12.37 3.66
C LYS A 214 -5.44 -11.14 4.03
N VAL A 215 -4.19 -11.35 4.42
CA VAL A 215 -3.26 -10.28 4.81
C VAL A 215 -2.02 -10.31 3.92
N GLY A 216 -1.56 -9.15 3.47
CA GLY A 216 -0.38 -9.02 2.61
C GLY A 216 0.30 -7.67 2.72
N GLY A 217 1.26 -7.49 1.87
CA GLY A 217 2.18 -6.36 1.73
C GLY A 217 3.39 -6.78 0.91
N PRO A 218 4.50 -6.05 0.96
CA PRO A 218 4.77 -4.81 1.69
C PRO A 218 4.31 -3.52 0.98
N ALA A 219 3.62 -3.59 -0.15
CA ALA A 219 3.18 -2.42 -0.92
C ALA A 219 4.32 -1.45 -1.27
N THR A 220 5.44 -1.98 -1.73
CA THR A 220 6.61 -1.16 -2.09
C THR A 220 6.34 -0.26 -3.29
N SER A 221 6.95 0.93 -3.30
CA SER A 221 6.79 1.91 -4.40
C SER A 221 7.38 1.46 -5.73
N ASN A 222 8.29 0.51 -5.71
CA ASN A 222 8.92 -0.06 -6.90
C ASN A 222 9.42 -1.48 -6.63
N PHE A 223 9.69 -2.22 -7.71
CA PHE A 223 10.22 -3.58 -7.68
C PHE A 223 11.67 -3.67 -8.18
N ILE A 224 12.32 -2.53 -8.40
CA ILE A 224 13.71 -2.51 -8.84
C ILE A 224 14.59 -2.75 -7.63
N ALA A 225 15.34 -3.84 -7.67
CA ALA A 225 16.35 -4.13 -6.66
C ALA A 225 17.43 -3.04 -6.67
N ASP A 226 17.51 -2.28 -5.62
CA ASP A 226 18.56 -1.28 -5.44
C ASP A 226 19.03 -1.27 -3.99
N HIS A 227 20.15 -1.94 -3.72
CA HIS A 227 20.72 -2.06 -2.38
C HIS A 227 21.03 -0.71 -1.71
N ARG A 228 21.09 0.39 -2.46
CA ARG A 228 21.25 1.74 -1.93
C ARG A 228 19.97 2.24 -1.25
N HIS A 229 18.81 1.70 -1.67
CA HIS A 229 17.49 2.08 -1.20
C HIS A 229 16.79 0.94 -0.45
N ASP A 230 17.21 -0.29 -0.68
CA ASP A 230 16.57 -1.48 -0.11
C ASP A 230 17.11 -1.85 1.28
N GLY A 231 18.21 -1.23 1.71
CA GLY A 231 18.77 -1.47 3.04
C GLY A 231 17.96 -0.85 4.18
N GLU A 232 18.44 -1.08 5.39
CA GLU A 232 17.80 -0.66 6.63
C GLU A 232 18.16 0.77 7.08
N ILE A 233 18.40 1.67 6.13
CA ILE A 233 18.78 3.07 6.39
C ILE A 233 17.54 3.96 6.24
N LEU A 234 17.37 4.90 7.20
CA LEU A 234 16.15 5.70 7.33
C LEU A 234 15.94 6.78 6.26
N ASP A 235 16.94 7.19 5.52
CA ASP A 235 16.80 8.27 4.53
C ASP A 235 17.22 7.82 3.14
N HIS A 236 16.26 7.39 2.38
CA HIS A 236 16.44 7.01 0.98
C HIS A 236 16.17 8.16 0.00
N SER A 237 15.67 9.29 0.47
CA SER A 237 15.20 10.39 -0.39
C SER A 237 16.32 11.14 -1.12
N GLN A 238 17.57 10.99 -0.69
CA GLN A 238 18.69 11.79 -1.19
C GLN A 238 19.62 11.06 -2.15
N SER A 239 19.24 9.92 -2.68
CA SER A 239 20.02 9.16 -3.68
C SER A 239 21.50 8.98 -3.29
N ARG A 240 21.82 8.94 -1.98
CA ARG A 240 23.18 8.79 -1.51
C ARG A 240 23.66 7.36 -1.65
N PHE A 241 24.93 7.23 -1.96
CA PHE A 241 25.58 5.92 -1.97
C PHE A 241 26.05 5.60 -0.55
N TYR A 242 25.64 4.45 -0.03
CA TYR A 242 26.12 3.94 1.24
C TYR A 242 27.55 3.43 1.12
N THR A 243 28.34 3.66 2.15
CA THR A 243 29.64 3.02 2.26
C THR A 243 29.48 1.53 2.58
N GLN A 244 30.50 0.74 2.25
CA GLN A 244 30.49 -0.69 2.57
C GLN A 244 30.33 -0.94 4.10
N GLU A 245 30.86 -0.05 4.92
CA GLU A 245 30.72 -0.11 6.38
C GLU A 245 29.26 0.08 6.82
N GLU A 246 28.56 1.05 6.24
CA GLU A 246 27.14 1.30 6.50
C GLU A 246 26.28 0.11 6.05
N ILE A 247 26.54 -0.45 4.87
CA ILE A 247 25.87 -1.65 4.38
C ILE A 247 26.12 -2.84 5.32
N ASN A 248 27.33 -3.03 5.79
CA ASN A 248 27.67 -4.15 6.68
C ASN A 248 26.97 -4.08 8.04
N LYS A 249 26.58 -2.90 8.49
CA LYS A 249 25.85 -2.70 9.76
C LYS A 249 24.36 -3.00 9.67
N GLN A 250 23.81 -3.12 8.47
CA GLN A 250 22.38 -3.36 8.28
C GLN A 250 22.02 -4.81 8.60
N GLN A 251 20.89 -5.00 9.27
CA GLN A 251 20.35 -6.33 9.53
C GLN A 251 19.77 -6.94 8.23
N TRP A 252 19.04 -6.15 7.47
CA TRP A 252 18.40 -6.54 6.22
C TRP A 252 19.05 -5.76 5.07
N LYS A 253 19.67 -6.45 4.13
CA LYS A 253 20.54 -5.89 3.09
C LYS A 253 20.07 -6.18 1.68
N GLY A 254 19.07 -7.04 1.56
CA GLY A 254 18.54 -7.52 0.30
C GLY A 254 17.43 -6.64 -0.26
N VAL A 255 16.79 -7.13 -1.29
CA VAL A 255 15.59 -6.54 -1.88
C VAL A 255 14.42 -6.59 -0.89
N TRP A 256 13.62 -5.55 -0.86
CA TRP A 256 12.52 -5.43 0.11
C TRP A 256 11.60 -6.65 0.17
N ILE A 257 11.15 -7.12 -0.98
CA ILE A 257 10.21 -8.26 -1.04
C ILE A 257 10.88 -9.55 -0.59
N GLU A 258 12.13 -9.79 -1.00
CA GLU A 258 12.87 -10.98 -0.62
C GLU A 258 13.14 -11.02 0.89
N ASP A 259 13.62 -9.91 1.45
CA ASP A 259 13.86 -9.79 2.89
C ASP A 259 12.55 -9.90 3.69
N PHE A 260 11.45 -9.34 3.18
CA PHE A 260 10.13 -9.45 3.78
C PHE A 260 9.66 -10.91 3.84
N LEU A 261 9.77 -11.63 2.72
CA LEU A 261 9.39 -13.03 2.67
C LEU A 261 10.27 -13.90 3.57
N HIS A 262 11.59 -13.68 3.58
CA HIS A 262 12.51 -14.34 4.51
C HIS A 262 12.18 -14.09 5.97
N TYR A 263 11.82 -12.83 6.31
CA TYR A 263 11.38 -12.52 7.66
C TYR A 263 10.10 -13.26 8.03
N CYS A 264 9.11 -13.25 7.13
CA CYS A 264 7.84 -13.93 7.38
C CYS A 264 8.02 -15.45 7.52
N GLU A 265 8.85 -16.06 6.69
CA GLU A 265 9.21 -17.49 6.81
C GLU A 265 9.88 -17.79 8.15
N LYS A 266 10.90 -17.03 8.53
CA LYS A 266 11.63 -17.18 9.80
C LYS A 266 10.73 -17.03 11.02
N GLU A 267 9.79 -16.13 10.99
CA GLU A 267 8.86 -15.84 12.10
C GLU A 267 7.56 -16.66 12.00
N ASN A 268 7.46 -17.53 11.00
CA ASN A 268 6.25 -18.33 10.70
C ASN A 268 4.98 -17.47 10.59
N LEU A 269 5.09 -16.37 9.83
CA LEU A 269 3.99 -15.44 9.59
C LEU A 269 3.34 -15.71 8.23
N PRO A 270 2.01 -15.77 8.14
CA PRO A 270 1.33 -15.92 6.86
C PRO A 270 1.46 -14.66 5.99
N VAL A 271 1.56 -14.88 4.68
CA VAL A 271 1.50 -13.85 3.63
C VAL A 271 0.55 -14.38 2.56
N ASP A 272 -0.64 -13.82 2.46
CA ASP A 272 -1.67 -14.31 1.54
C ASP A 272 -1.55 -13.68 0.14
N PHE A 273 -0.90 -12.52 0.03
CA PHE A 273 -0.61 -11.83 -1.24
C PHE A 273 0.56 -10.86 -1.09
N ILE A 274 1.18 -10.51 -2.22
CA ILE A 274 2.16 -9.44 -2.37
C ILE A 274 1.50 -8.30 -3.15
N SER A 275 1.75 -7.05 -2.72
CA SER A 275 1.19 -5.84 -3.32
C SER A 275 2.25 -4.79 -3.61
#